data_b9e575d5b4f75a45c54cb167bc3da001
#
_entry.id   b9e575d5b4f75a45c54cb167bc3da001
#
_cell.length_a   1.000
_cell.length_b   1.000
_cell.length_c   1.000
_cell.angle_alpha   90.00
_cell.angle_beta   90.00
_cell.angle_gamma   90.00
#
_symmetry.space_group_name_H-M   'P 1'
#
loop_
_entity.id
_entity.type
_entity.pdbx_description
1 polymer ?
#
loop_
_entity_poly.entity_id
_entity_poly.type
_entity_poly.pdbx_seq_one_letter_code
_entity_poly.pdbx_strand_id
1 'polypeptide(L)'
;RRQRQMCIRDSSPALSRYRIDLDTGCRQFVHLPSLLREAATEVFAVSDRRRVLLPLTSGVTVGPEMAASRAHVSAPFGTGNLYRLSSAERQFLGQLQSWEERYQAGKAWYLGRTGATSRVALFITDDELAGIAEHTETSLRLIPLRQVGAFLNGQDAAIATHATCLALWHLETNYCSRCATRLEIAAAGWELHCPRCGDIVYPRQDPSVIVAISDEADRLLLAHNSAWENNFYSVIAGYVEAGESLEGAVHREVGEEVGLEVDEVRYLTSQPWPYPRSLMLGFSARCRTPYFILDEAEIDRALWVSRAEFMELVASRQISPPGPSTIASNLIENWLGCPIIRPEDHNL
;
A
#
# COMPACT_ATOMS: atom_id res chain seq x y z
N ARG A 1 -21.90 -21.00 -11.69
CA ARG A 1 -21.50 -20.96 -10.27
C ARG A 1 -20.01 -21.23 -10.06
N ARG A 2 -19.36 -22.21 -10.76
CA ARG A 2 -17.90 -22.46 -10.62
C ARG A 2 -17.03 -21.33 -11.18
N GLN A 3 -17.41 -20.67 -12.26
CA GLN A 3 -16.69 -19.51 -12.81
C GLN A 3 -16.76 -18.28 -11.88
N ARG A 4 -17.92 -18.03 -11.23
CA ARG A 4 -18.03 -16.96 -10.21
C ARG A 4 -17.15 -17.21 -8.97
N GLN A 5 -17.00 -18.47 -8.53
CA GLN A 5 -16.12 -18.80 -7.41
C GLN A 5 -14.62 -18.69 -7.74
N MET A 6 -14.21 -18.89 -9.00
CA MET A 6 -12.83 -18.65 -9.43
C MET A 6 -12.49 -17.15 -9.47
N CYS A 7 -13.40 -16.30 -9.97
CA CYS A 7 -13.23 -14.84 -9.99
C CYS A 7 -13.11 -14.23 -8.58
N ILE A 8 -13.85 -14.77 -7.59
CA ILE A 8 -13.81 -14.28 -6.20
C ILE A 8 -12.49 -14.61 -5.49
N ARG A 9 -11.78 -15.68 -5.86
CA ARG A 9 -10.48 -16.03 -5.25
C ARG A 9 -9.33 -15.12 -5.66
N ASP A 10 -9.39 -14.53 -6.85
CA ASP A 10 -8.36 -13.60 -7.38
C ASP A 10 -8.70 -12.13 -7.15
N SER A 11 -9.83 -11.82 -6.49
CA SER A 11 -10.32 -10.45 -6.26
C SER A 11 -9.73 -9.74 -5.03
N SER A 12 -8.70 -10.28 -4.41
CA SER A 12 -8.03 -9.59 -3.30
C SER A 12 -7.27 -8.35 -3.78
N PRO A 13 -7.28 -7.24 -3.00
CA PRO A 13 -6.52 -6.04 -3.33
C PRO A 13 -5.04 -6.33 -3.56
N ALA A 14 -4.39 -5.61 -4.47
CA ALA A 14 -3.05 -5.89 -4.94
C ALA A 14 -2.02 -6.09 -3.82
N LEU A 15 -2.04 -5.24 -2.78
CA LEU A 15 -1.08 -5.30 -1.68
C LEU A 15 -1.42 -6.36 -0.60
N SER A 16 -2.53 -7.09 -0.74
CA SER A 16 -2.95 -8.16 0.19
C SER A 16 -3.16 -9.53 -0.48
N ARG A 17 -2.80 -9.67 -1.76
CA ARG A 17 -2.99 -10.92 -2.53
C ARG A 17 -2.16 -12.10 -2.05
N TYR A 18 -1.07 -11.84 -1.34
CA TYR A 18 -0.11 -12.88 -1.00
C TYR A 18 0.25 -12.86 0.47
N ARG A 19 0.43 -14.06 1.03
CA ARG A 19 0.95 -14.23 2.38
C ARG A 19 2.42 -14.63 2.32
N ILE A 20 3.28 -13.91 3.04
CA ILE A 20 4.66 -14.30 3.27
C ILE A 20 4.80 -14.83 4.69
N ASP A 21 5.69 -15.78 4.89
CA ASP A 21 6.06 -16.22 6.23
C ASP A 21 6.97 -15.16 6.85
N LEU A 22 6.43 -14.42 7.81
CA LEU A 22 7.14 -13.39 8.55
C LEU A 22 8.01 -13.95 9.69
N ASP A 23 8.00 -15.28 9.89
CA ASP A 23 8.80 -16.00 10.89
C ASP A 23 8.74 -15.36 12.29
N THR A 24 7.53 -15.01 12.71
CA THR A 24 7.27 -14.17 13.90
C THR A 24 7.85 -14.74 15.18
N GLY A 25 7.87 -16.07 15.32
CA GLY A 25 8.41 -16.77 16.50
C GLY A 25 9.94 -16.71 16.60
N CYS A 26 10.64 -16.39 15.52
CA CYS A 26 12.10 -16.38 15.49
C CYS A 26 12.73 -14.99 15.53
N ARG A 27 11.94 -13.92 15.36
CA ARG A 27 12.45 -12.53 15.23
C ARG A 27 13.39 -12.10 16.37
N GLN A 28 13.10 -12.48 17.59
CA GLN A 28 13.92 -12.17 18.77
C GLN A 28 15.28 -12.87 18.78
N PHE A 29 15.45 -13.92 17.97
CA PHE A 29 16.70 -14.70 17.87
C PHE A 29 17.50 -14.35 16.60
N VAL A 30 16.96 -13.53 15.73
CA VAL A 30 17.59 -13.16 14.46
C VAL A 30 18.69 -12.11 14.70
N HIS A 31 19.93 -12.47 14.37
CA HIS A 31 21.03 -11.51 14.30
C HIS A 31 21.13 -10.94 12.88
N LEU A 32 20.40 -9.87 12.62
CA LEU A 32 20.21 -9.28 11.30
C LEU A 32 21.52 -8.88 10.58
N PRO A 33 22.54 -8.28 11.27
CA PRO A 33 23.82 -7.98 10.68
C PRO A 33 24.55 -9.23 10.10
N SER A 34 24.35 -10.41 10.70
CA SER A 34 24.89 -11.65 10.15
C SER A 34 24.16 -12.08 8.90
N LEU A 35 22.83 -12.03 8.87
CA LEU A 35 22.03 -12.37 7.69
C LEU A 35 22.41 -11.52 6.47
N LEU A 36 22.70 -10.24 6.66
CA LEU A 36 23.08 -9.35 5.56
C LEU A 36 24.41 -9.71 4.90
N ARG A 37 25.25 -10.50 5.57
CA ARG A 37 26.52 -11.06 5.02
C ARG A 37 26.33 -12.40 4.31
N GLU A 38 25.21 -13.08 4.54
CA GLU A 38 24.93 -14.38 3.95
C GLU A 38 24.50 -14.25 2.48
N ALA A 39 25.11 -15.04 1.60
CA ALA A 39 24.80 -15.02 0.16
C ALA A 39 23.35 -15.47 -0.13
N ALA A 40 22.81 -16.37 0.69
CA ALA A 40 21.44 -16.90 0.54
C ALA A 40 20.34 -15.91 1.00
N THR A 41 20.70 -14.78 1.65
CA THR A 41 19.73 -13.78 2.06
C THR A 41 19.32 -12.90 0.89
N GLU A 42 18.02 -12.82 0.62
CA GLU A 42 17.43 -11.84 -0.31
C GLU A 42 17.33 -10.49 0.40
N VAL A 43 17.89 -9.44 -0.24
CA VAL A 43 17.91 -8.09 0.29
C VAL A 43 17.19 -7.15 -0.66
N PHE A 44 16.20 -6.44 -0.15
CA PHE A 44 15.34 -5.50 -0.87
C PHE A 44 15.58 -4.08 -0.37
N ALA A 45 15.33 -3.09 -1.21
CA ALA A 45 15.52 -1.69 -0.83
C ALA A 45 14.22 -0.88 -0.94
N VAL A 46 14.01 -0.02 0.05
CA VAL A 46 12.91 0.96 0.11
C VAL A 46 13.43 2.32 0.53
N SER A 47 12.66 3.38 0.32
CA SER A 47 13.05 4.75 0.69
C SER A 47 11.92 5.51 1.41
N ASP A 48 12.24 6.71 1.89
CA ASP A 48 11.39 7.63 2.67
C ASP A 48 10.06 8.01 2.01
N ARG A 49 10.03 8.11 0.69
CA ARG A 49 8.83 8.48 -0.08
C ARG A 49 7.97 7.29 -0.47
N ARG A 50 7.99 6.20 0.31
CA ARG A 50 7.24 4.95 0.04
C ARG A 50 7.57 4.37 -1.33
N ARG A 51 8.84 4.54 -1.75
CA ARG A 51 9.35 4.02 -3.02
C ARG A 51 10.04 2.68 -2.80
N VAL A 52 9.92 1.79 -3.77
CA VAL A 52 10.55 0.48 -3.82
C VAL A 52 11.53 0.42 -4.99
N LEU A 53 12.60 -0.34 -4.83
CA LEU A 53 13.64 -0.47 -5.85
C LEU A 53 13.24 -1.50 -6.90
N LEU A 54 13.20 -1.06 -8.15
CA LEU A 54 12.83 -1.88 -9.30
C LEU A 54 13.89 -1.81 -10.39
N PRO A 55 14.13 -2.93 -11.12
CA PRO A 55 14.87 -2.89 -12.36
C PRO A 55 14.03 -2.23 -13.45
N LEU A 56 14.64 -1.36 -14.26
CA LEU A 56 13.99 -0.85 -15.46
C LEU A 56 14.31 -1.79 -16.62
N THR A 57 13.28 -2.24 -17.31
CA THR A 57 13.46 -2.89 -18.61
C THR A 57 13.83 -1.85 -19.67
N SER A 58 14.75 -2.18 -20.57
CA SER A 58 15.23 -1.29 -21.63
C SER A 58 14.04 -0.80 -22.48
N GLY A 59 13.89 0.52 -22.59
CA GLY A 59 12.85 1.18 -23.40
C GLY A 59 11.84 2.05 -22.63
N VAL A 60 11.91 2.08 -21.30
CA VAL A 60 10.99 2.86 -20.47
C VAL A 60 11.61 4.18 -20.05
N THR A 61 11.10 5.28 -20.57
CA THR A 61 11.35 6.64 -20.07
C THR A 61 10.28 7.00 -19.04
N VAL A 62 10.67 7.06 -17.77
CA VAL A 62 9.81 7.59 -16.69
C VAL A 62 10.08 9.10 -16.58
N GLY A 63 9.14 9.93 -17.02
CA GLY A 63 9.25 11.38 -16.89
C GLY A 63 9.18 11.85 -15.43
N PRO A 64 9.77 13.02 -15.09
CA PRO A 64 9.76 13.58 -13.74
C PRO A 64 8.35 13.90 -13.21
N GLU A 65 7.37 14.12 -14.07
CA GLU A 65 5.97 14.38 -13.71
C GLU A 65 5.23 13.17 -13.12
N MET A 66 5.70 11.94 -13.38
CA MET A 66 5.09 10.72 -12.84
C MET A 66 5.27 10.54 -11.32
N ALA A 67 6.19 11.26 -10.70
CA ALA A 67 6.43 11.15 -9.26
C ALA A 67 5.37 11.87 -8.41
N ALA A 68 4.68 12.86 -8.95
CA ALA A 68 3.72 13.71 -8.23
C ALA A 68 2.26 13.38 -8.52
N SER A 69 1.95 12.78 -9.69
CA SER A 69 0.58 12.50 -10.11
C SER A 69 -0.03 11.32 -9.35
N ARG A 70 -1.29 11.46 -8.94
CA ARG A 70 -2.16 10.35 -8.55
C ARG A 70 -2.61 9.52 -9.76
N ALA A 71 -2.35 10.03 -10.97
CA ALA A 71 -2.69 9.41 -12.22
C ALA A 71 -1.99 8.05 -12.42
N HIS A 72 -2.66 7.20 -13.13
CA HIS A 72 -2.27 5.85 -13.46
C HIS A 72 -0.99 5.79 -14.27
N VAL A 73 -0.11 4.89 -13.92
CA VAL A 73 0.98 4.44 -14.78
C VAL A 73 0.47 3.23 -15.54
N SER A 74 0.30 3.34 -16.85
CA SER A 74 0.25 2.15 -17.71
C SER A 74 1.52 1.33 -17.48
N ALA A 75 1.41 0.02 -17.33
CA ALA A 75 2.50 -0.86 -16.96
C ALA A 75 3.65 -0.81 -17.97
N PRO A 76 4.67 0.03 -17.79
CA PRO A 76 5.88 -0.03 -18.62
C PRO A 76 6.84 -1.11 -18.11
N PHE A 77 6.48 -1.74 -16.99
CA PHE A 77 7.25 -2.77 -16.33
C PHE A 77 6.49 -4.07 -16.57
N GLY A 78 6.93 -4.99 -17.38
CA GLY A 78 6.36 -6.34 -17.41
C GLY A 78 6.01 -6.82 -15.97
N THR A 79 5.45 -7.99 -15.74
CA THR A 79 5.17 -8.50 -14.39
C THR A 79 6.41 -8.29 -13.52
N GLY A 80 6.40 -7.17 -12.76
CA GLY A 80 7.60 -6.61 -12.14
C GLY A 80 7.99 -7.42 -10.91
N ASN A 81 9.28 -7.68 -10.80
CA ASN A 81 9.88 -8.17 -9.56
C ASN A 81 10.61 -7.03 -8.87
N LEU A 82 10.59 -7.00 -7.55
CA LEU A 82 11.48 -6.16 -6.77
C LEU A 82 12.92 -6.49 -7.11
N TYR A 83 13.77 -5.48 -7.14
CA TYR A 83 15.19 -5.69 -7.29
C TYR A 83 15.79 -6.31 -6.02
N ARG A 84 16.62 -7.32 -6.21
CA ARG A 84 17.35 -7.98 -5.13
C ARG A 84 18.80 -7.53 -5.19
N LEU A 85 19.28 -6.87 -4.14
CA LEU A 85 20.65 -6.38 -4.08
C LEU A 85 21.64 -7.54 -4.16
N SER A 86 22.56 -7.47 -5.12
CA SER A 86 23.67 -8.40 -5.29
C SER A 86 24.69 -8.33 -4.14
N SER A 87 25.60 -9.27 -4.09
CA SER A 87 26.68 -9.26 -3.08
C SER A 87 27.58 -8.04 -3.20
N ALA A 88 27.87 -7.55 -4.42
CA ALA A 88 28.71 -6.37 -4.64
C ALA A 88 28.03 -5.09 -4.13
N GLU A 89 26.75 -4.90 -4.44
CA GLU A 89 25.97 -3.76 -3.98
C GLU A 89 25.79 -3.75 -2.45
N ARG A 90 25.58 -4.92 -1.86
CA ARG A 90 25.56 -5.06 -0.40
C ARG A 90 26.92 -4.74 0.23
N GLN A 91 28.00 -5.20 -0.37
CA GLN A 91 29.35 -4.86 0.10
C GLN A 91 29.60 -3.35 0.06
N PHE A 92 29.20 -2.68 -1.01
CA PHE A 92 29.26 -1.22 -1.12
C PHE A 92 28.48 -0.53 0.02
N LEU A 93 27.22 -0.90 0.23
CA LEU A 93 26.40 -0.34 1.30
C LEU A 93 26.98 -0.61 2.69
N GLY A 94 27.57 -1.77 2.92
CA GLY A 94 28.21 -2.14 4.17
C GLY A 94 29.54 -1.39 4.43
N GLN A 95 30.16 -0.86 3.39
CA GLN A 95 31.35 0.02 3.52
C GLN A 95 30.95 1.46 3.87
N LEU A 96 29.82 1.95 3.37
CA LEU A 96 29.29 3.28 3.72
C LEU A 96 28.83 3.37 5.18
N GLN A 97 28.14 2.34 5.63
CA GLN A 97 27.65 2.22 7.00
C GLN A 97 27.63 0.73 7.37
N SER A 98 28.20 0.35 8.50
CA SER A 98 28.21 -1.03 8.96
C SER A 98 26.79 -1.57 9.15
N TRP A 99 26.60 -2.88 9.00
CA TRP A 99 25.29 -3.52 9.16
C TRP A 99 24.74 -3.35 10.58
N GLU A 100 25.61 -3.33 11.58
CA GLU A 100 25.23 -3.08 12.97
C GLU A 100 24.69 -1.65 13.14
N GLU A 101 25.40 -0.65 12.63
CA GLU A 101 24.95 0.75 12.67
C GLU A 101 23.66 0.97 11.89
N ARG A 102 23.48 0.32 10.71
CA ARG A 102 22.22 0.38 9.96
C ARG A 102 21.07 -0.20 10.75
N TYR A 103 21.28 -1.35 11.38
CA TYR A 103 20.26 -1.97 12.20
C TYR A 103 19.92 -1.08 13.39
N GLN A 104 20.89 -0.61 14.15
CA GLN A 104 20.68 0.28 15.30
C GLN A 104 20.04 1.63 14.91
N ALA A 105 20.25 2.07 13.68
CA ALA A 105 19.61 3.26 13.13
C ALA A 105 18.17 3.02 12.62
N GLY A 106 17.64 1.80 12.73
CA GLY A 106 16.32 1.46 12.20
C GLY A 106 16.23 1.46 10.67
N LYS A 107 17.35 1.17 9.99
CA LYS A 107 17.44 1.16 8.53
C LYS A 107 17.53 -0.25 7.91
N ALA A 108 17.33 -1.29 8.72
CA ALA A 108 17.33 -2.66 8.27
C ALA A 108 16.32 -3.48 9.08
N TRP A 109 15.53 -4.33 8.41
CA TRP A 109 14.45 -5.11 9.03
C TRP A 109 14.36 -6.50 8.44
N TYR A 110 14.13 -7.49 9.31
CA TYR A 110 13.87 -8.86 8.89
C TYR A 110 12.43 -9.01 8.41
N LEU A 111 12.24 -9.58 7.23
CA LEU A 111 10.93 -9.80 6.62
C LEU A 111 10.52 -11.28 6.58
N GLY A 112 11.16 -12.12 7.41
CA GLY A 112 10.85 -13.55 7.44
C GLY A 112 11.70 -14.37 6.47
N ARG A 113 11.23 -15.59 6.19
CA ARG A 113 11.95 -16.54 5.33
C ARG A 113 11.01 -17.39 4.49
N THR A 114 11.55 -18.00 3.45
CA THR A 114 10.89 -19.09 2.72
C THR A 114 11.90 -20.22 2.56
N GLY A 115 11.63 -21.36 3.18
CA GLY A 115 12.61 -22.44 3.27
C GLY A 115 13.87 -21.97 3.98
N ALA A 116 15.02 -22.10 3.32
CA ALA A 116 16.32 -21.65 3.84
C ALA A 116 16.65 -20.19 3.54
N THR A 117 15.88 -19.50 2.70
CA THR A 117 16.16 -18.14 2.25
C THR A 117 15.54 -17.12 3.20
N SER A 118 16.38 -16.37 3.89
CA SER A 118 15.99 -15.20 4.70
C SER A 118 15.74 -13.97 3.84
N ARG A 119 14.85 -13.07 4.28
CA ARG A 119 14.53 -11.82 3.60
C ARG A 119 14.77 -10.65 4.53
N VAL A 120 15.45 -9.64 4.01
CA VAL A 120 15.75 -8.40 4.72
C VAL A 120 15.39 -7.21 3.83
N ALA A 121 14.77 -6.19 4.41
CA ALA A 121 14.63 -4.89 3.77
C ALA A 121 15.64 -3.90 4.32
N LEU A 122 16.15 -3.03 3.45
CA LEU A 122 17.02 -1.92 3.77
C LEU A 122 16.36 -0.61 3.38
N PHE A 123 16.51 0.38 4.25
CA PHE A 123 16.26 1.77 3.88
C PHE A 123 17.49 2.31 3.14
N ILE A 124 17.25 2.90 1.97
CA ILE A 124 18.29 3.57 1.18
C ILE A 124 17.89 4.99 0.82
N THR A 125 18.88 5.87 0.71
CA THR A 125 18.73 7.24 0.21
C THR A 125 18.92 7.29 -1.32
N ASP A 126 18.60 8.44 -1.93
CA ASP A 126 18.85 8.65 -3.36
C ASP A 126 20.37 8.66 -3.67
N ASP A 127 21.22 9.15 -2.76
CA ASP A 127 22.68 9.12 -2.90
C ASP A 127 23.22 7.66 -2.84
N GLU A 128 22.68 6.85 -1.93
CA GLU A 128 23.03 5.42 -1.86
C GLU A 128 22.59 4.67 -3.11
N LEU A 129 21.44 5.03 -3.70
CA LEU A 129 20.99 4.48 -4.98
C LEU A 129 21.96 4.84 -6.12
N ALA A 130 22.42 6.09 -6.17
CA ALA A 130 23.42 6.50 -7.17
C ALA A 130 24.69 5.66 -7.08
N GLY A 131 25.20 5.43 -5.85
CA GLY A 131 26.35 4.56 -5.64
C GLY A 131 26.07 3.07 -5.97
N ILE A 132 24.89 2.55 -5.67
CA ILE A 132 24.49 1.19 -6.08
C ILE A 132 24.54 1.06 -7.61
N ALA A 133 24.08 2.06 -8.34
CA ALA A 133 24.03 2.06 -9.80
C ALA A 133 25.42 1.95 -10.46
N GLU A 134 26.48 2.32 -9.75
CA GLU A 134 27.88 2.13 -10.20
C GLU A 134 28.36 0.67 -10.09
N HIS A 135 27.63 -0.16 -9.33
CA HIS A 135 27.98 -1.56 -9.06
C HIS A 135 27.08 -2.56 -9.79
N THR A 136 26.23 -2.10 -10.70
CA THR A 136 25.32 -2.94 -11.48
C THR A 136 25.18 -2.42 -12.91
N GLU A 137 24.99 -3.35 -13.86
CA GLU A 137 24.62 -3.01 -15.25
C GLU A 137 23.10 -2.77 -15.41
N THR A 138 22.33 -3.09 -14.37
CA THR A 138 20.88 -2.93 -14.38
C THR A 138 20.50 -1.48 -14.08
N SER A 139 19.76 -0.87 -14.98
CA SER A 139 19.13 0.43 -14.65
C SER A 139 18.14 0.25 -13.51
N LEU A 140 18.33 1.00 -12.42
CA LEU A 140 17.51 0.92 -11.21
C LEU A 140 16.76 2.21 -10.96
N ARG A 141 15.55 2.11 -10.41
CA ARG A 141 14.77 3.26 -9.91
C ARG A 141 14.00 2.95 -8.66
N LEU A 142 13.85 3.97 -7.82
CA LEU A 142 12.91 4.00 -6.70
C LEU A 142 11.57 4.54 -7.18
N ILE A 143 10.54 3.68 -7.16
CA ILE A 143 9.20 4.01 -7.66
C ILE A 143 8.18 3.89 -6.52
N PRO A 144 7.21 4.82 -6.41
CA PRO A 144 6.18 4.75 -5.37
C PRO A 144 5.39 3.44 -5.42
N LEU A 145 5.26 2.75 -4.28
CA LEU A 145 4.56 1.47 -4.18
C LEU A 145 3.12 1.55 -4.71
N ARG A 146 2.42 2.68 -4.48
CA ARG A 146 1.05 2.90 -4.99
C ARG A 146 0.93 2.81 -6.51
N GLN A 147 2.01 3.12 -7.24
CA GLN A 147 2.03 3.10 -8.71
C GLN A 147 2.32 1.70 -9.25
N VAL A 148 3.13 0.92 -8.55
CA VAL A 148 3.64 -0.37 -9.06
C VAL A 148 3.05 -1.59 -8.36
N GLY A 149 2.40 -1.43 -7.22
CA GLY A 149 1.93 -2.54 -6.39
C GLY A 149 1.03 -3.55 -7.11
N ALA A 150 0.20 -3.09 -8.04
CA ALA A 150 -0.66 -3.98 -8.85
C ALA A 150 0.11 -4.82 -9.86
N PHE A 151 1.28 -4.35 -10.29
CA PHE A 151 2.11 -4.99 -11.32
C PHE A 151 3.20 -5.90 -10.73
N LEU A 152 3.45 -5.81 -9.42
CA LEU A 152 4.32 -6.74 -8.73
C LEU A 152 3.67 -8.12 -8.65
N ASN A 153 4.49 -9.19 -8.73
CA ASN A 153 4.00 -10.50 -8.34
C ASN A 153 3.54 -10.46 -6.87
N GLY A 154 2.62 -11.36 -6.50
CA GLY A 154 1.98 -11.29 -5.18
C GLY A 154 2.97 -11.33 -4.00
N GLN A 155 4.05 -12.11 -4.11
CA GLN A 155 5.07 -12.21 -3.07
C GLN A 155 5.85 -10.90 -2.92
N ASP A 156 6.28 -10.31 -4.02
CA ASP A 156 7.04 -9.06 -4.01
C ASP A 156 6.16 -7.87 -3.60
N ALA A 157 4.87 -7.87 -3.95
CA ALA A 157 3.91 -6.89 -3.44
C ALA A 157 3.78 -6.95 -1.90
N ALA A 158 3.72 -8.16 -1.32
CA ALA A 158 3.68 -8.34 0.13
C ALA A 158 4.99 -7.88 0.79
N ILE A 159 6.16 -8.26 0.25
CA ILE A 159 7.48 -7.82 0.71
C ILE A 159 7.58 -6.29 0.70
N ALA A 160 7.22 -5.67 -0.42
CA ALA A 160 7.24 -4.21 -0.59
C ALA A 160 6.34 -3.51 0.44
N THR A 161 5.15 -4.05 0.68
CA THR A 161 4.19 -3.50 1.63
C THR A 161 4.74 -3.54 3.06
N HIS A 162 5.23 -4.71 3.52
CA HIS A 162 5.82 -4.83 4.86
C HIS A 162 7.06 -3.95 5.03
N ALA A 163 7.96 -3.94 4.04
CA ALA A 163 9.16 -3.09 4.06
C ALA A 163 8.81 -1.61 4.16
N THR A 164 7.83 -1.16 3.37
CA THR A 164 7.38 0.24 3.38
C THR A 164 6.73 0.62 4.71
N CYS A 165 5.86 -0.24 5.27
CA CYS A 165 5.24 -0.01 6.57
C CYS A 165 6.29 0.12 7.69
N LEU A 166 7.28 -0.78 7.73
CA LEU A 166 8.35 -0.72 8.73
C LEU A 166 9.22 0.51 8.55
N ALA A 167 9.60 0.84 7.31
CA ALA A 167 10.41 2.04 7.03
C ALA A 167 9.74 3.31 7.56
N LEU A 168 8.46 3.51 7.27
CA LEU A 168 7.72 4.68 7.75
C LEU A 168 7.62 4.72 9.27
N TRP A 169 7.31 3.58 9.89
CA TRP A 169 7.21 3.51 11.33
C TRP A 169 8.52 3.85 12.03
N HIS A 170 9.66 3.35 11.56
CA HIS A 170 10.98 3.68 12.10
C HIS A 170 11.38 5.14 11.86
N LEU A 171 10.96 5.74 10.74
CA LEU A 171 11.22 7.16 10.47
C LEU A 171 10.45 8.08 11.43
N GLU A 172 9.24 7.69 11.83
CA GLU A 172 8.33 8.51 12.64
C GLU A 172 8.43 8.22 14.14
N THR A 173 8.95 7.03 14.56
CA THR A 173 8.90 6.56 15.96
C THR A 173 10.30 6.48 16.56
N ASN A 174 10.77 7.56 17.16
CA ASN A 174 12.12 7.64 17.70
C ASN A 174 12.17 7.73 19.23
N TYR A 175 11.09 8.18 19.86
CA TYR A 175 11.04 8.44 21.30
C TYR A 175 9.85 7.77 21.96
N CYS A 176 10.06 7.32 23.21
CA CYS A 176 9.02 6.74 24.04
C CYS A 176 7.95 7.80 24.37
N SER A 177 6.68 7.51 24.09
CA SER A 177 5.56 8.40 24.39
C SER A 177 5.33 8.61 25.89
N ARG A 178 5.83 7.70 26.76
CA ARG A 178 5.67 7.78 28.22
C ARG A 178 6.74 8.62 28.92
N CYS A 179 7.99 8.55 28.44
CA CYS A 179 9.11 9.17 29.16
C CYS A 179 10.11 9.93 28.28
N ALA A 180 9.79 10.11 27.00
CA ALA A 180 10.61 10.82 26.00
C ALA A 180 12.05 10.30 25.84
N THR A 181 12.38 9.11 26.32
CA THR A 181 13.68 8.49 26.10
C THR A 181 13.74 7.92 24.69
N ARG A 182 14.92 8.00 24.04
CA ARG A 182 15.11 7.39 22.72
C ARG A 182 14.89 5.88 22.80
N LEU A 183 14.14 5.37 21.84
CA LEU A 183 13.84 3.95 21.73
C LEU A 183 14.99 3.19 21.07
N GLU A 184 15.16 1.93 21.46
CA GLU A 184 16.13 0.99 20.92
C GLU A 184 15.40 -0.08 20.09
N ILE A 185 16.00 -0.45 18.95
CA ILE A 185 15.42 -1.44 18.06
C ILE A 185 15.54 -2.86 18.65
N ALA A 186 14.48 -3.65 18.51
CA ALA A 186 14.40 -5.01 18.98
C ALA A 186 13.64 -5.90 17.96
N ALA A 187 13.60 -7.23 18.25
CA ALA A 187 12.87 -8.22 17.44
C ALA A 187 13.13 -8.07 15.93
N ALA A 188 14.40 -7.89 15.55
CA ALA A 188 14.87 -7.73 14.19
C ALA A 188 14.11 -6.62 13.40
N GLY A 189 13.74 -5.54 14.10
CA GLY A 189 13.08 -4.36 13.53
C GLY A 189 11.56 -4.31 13.70
N TRP A 190 10.94 -5.25 14.41
CA TRP A 190 9.50 -5.30 14.61
C TRP A 190 9.03 -4.75 15.96
N GLU A 191 9.95 -4.40 16.83
CA GLU A 191 9.68 -3.79 18.13
C GLU A 191 10.68 -2.66 18.38
N LEU A 192 10.25 -1.68 19.17
CA LEU A 192 11.11 -0.68 19.77
C LEU A 192 10.95 -0.73 21.29
N HIS A 193 12.06 -0.82 22.03
CA HIS A 193 12.07 -0.91 23.47
C HIS A 193 12.57 0.39 24.09
N CYS A 194 11.92 0.82 25.16
CA CYS A 194 12.39 1.94 25.94
C CYS A 194 13.36 1.47 27.03
N PRO A 195 14.64 1.84 26.98
CA PRO A 195 15.62 1.40 27.98
C PRO A 195 15.39 1.99 29.38
N ARG A 196 14.58 3.08 29.47
CA ARG A 196 14.31 3.75 30.75
C ARG A 196 13.09 3.22 31.47
N CYS A 197 11.95 3.04 30.81
CA CYS A 197 10.69 2.65 31.44
C CYS A 197 10.21 1.25 31.08
N GLY A 198 10.92 0.52 30.21
CA GLY A 198 10.60 -0.82 29.78
C GLY A 198 9.40 -0.92 28.83
N ASP A 199 8.89 0.20 28.33
CA ASP A 199 7.77 0.21 27.39
C ASP A 199 8.18 -0.43 26.06
N ILE A 200 7.27 -1.18 25.44
CA ILE A 200 7.46 -1.82 24.13
C ILE A 200 6.49 -1.17 23.14
N VAL A 201 7.03 -0.70 22.03
CA VAL A 201 6.26 -0.05 20.97
C VAL A 201 6.27 -0.94 19.73
N TYR A 202 5.09 -1.19 19.19
CA TYR A 202 4.89 -2.00 17.99
C TYR A 202 4.56 -1.12 16.77
N PRO A 203 4.77 -1.62 15.54
CA PRO A 203 4.36 -0.91 14.33
C PRO A 203 2.87 -0.55 14.36
N ARG A 204 2.58 0.74 14.31
CA ARG A 204 1.21 1.27 14.36
C ARG A 204 0.53 1.14 12.99
N GLN A 205 -0.74 0.76 13.02
CA GLN A 205 -1.66 0.87 11.89
C GLN A 205 -2.93 1.59 12.34
N ASP A 206 -3.44 2.49 11.50
CA ASP A 206 -4.66 3.24 11.76
C ASP A 206 -5.80 2.59 10.93
N PRO A 207 -6.86 2.03 11.58
CA PRO A 207 -7.97 1.43 10.86
C PRO A 207 -8.78 2.52 10.14
N SER A 208 -9.17 2.22 8.89
CA SER A 208 -10.00 3.10 8.07
C SER A 208 -10.98 2.26 7.27
N VAL A 209 -12.25 2.61 7.31
CA VAL A 209 -13.29 1.96 6.50
C VAL A 209 -13.31 2.56 5.10
N ILE A 210 -13.71 1.75 4.13
CA ILE A 210 -13.97 2.18 2.75
C ILE A 210 -15.14 1.37 2.22
N VAL A 211 -16.14 2.02 1.63
CA VAL A 211 -17.41 1.38 1.34
C VAL A 211 -17.93 1.67 -0.06
N ALA A 212 -18.24 0.60 -0.81
CA ALA A 212 -18.98 0.67 -2.05
C ALA A 212 -20.49 0.67 -1.74
N ILE A 213 -21.15 1.79 -1.97
CA ILE A 213 -22.58 1.99 -1.68
C ILE A 213 -23.36 1.80 -2.97
N SER A 214 -24.36 0.92 -2.96
CA SER A 214 -25.29 0.75 -4.08
C SER A 214 -26.72 1.09 -3.67
N ASP A 215 -27.49 1.68 -4.60
CA ASP A 215 -28.91 1.94 -4.42
C ASP A 215 -29.80 0.75 -4.84
N GLU A 216 -31.12 0.91 -4.76
CA GLU A 216 -32.09 -0.12 -5.18
C GLU A 216 -32.02 -0.45 -6.70
N ALA A 217 -31.58 0.50 -7.52
CA ALA A 217 -31.37 0.30 -8.95
C ALA A 217 -29.97 -0.29 -9.27
N ASP A 218 -29.21 -0.70 -8.24
CA ASP A 218 -27.87 -1.26 -8.32
C ASP A 218 -26.83 -0.28 -8.95
N ARG A 219 -27.06 1.04 -8.79
CA ARG A 219 -26.10 2.07 -9.15
C ARG A 219 -25.10 2.26 -8.01
N LEU A 220 -23.82 2.51 -8.34
CA LEU A 220 -22.78 2.80 -7.39
C LEU A 220 -22.68 4.30 -7.11
N LEU A 221 -22.53 4.69 -5.85
CA LEU A 221 -22.17 6.05 -5.49
C LEU A 221 -20.66 6.26 -5.65
N LEU A 222 -20.31 7.29 -6.40
CA LEU A 222 -18.95 7.82 -6.50
C LEU A 222 -18.92 9.23 -5.94
N ALA A 223 -17.85 9.58 -5.22
CA ALA A 223 -17.63 10.87 -4.64
C ALA A 223 -16.28 11.45 -5.05
N HIS A 224 -16.20 12.78 -5.13
CA HIS A 224 -15.00 13.54 -5.40
C HIS A 224 -14.68 14.40 -4.18
N ASN A 225 -13.52 14.19 -3.58
CA ASN A 225 -13.05 15.04 -2.49
C ASN A 225 -12.47 16.34 -3.05
N SER A 226 -12.83 17.47 -2.43
CA SER A 226 -12.45 18.81 -2.85
C SER A 226 -10.94 19.04 -2.99
N ALA A 227 -10.13 18.24 -2.30
CA ALA A 227 -8.65 18.29 -2.36
C ALA A 227 -8.04 17.46 -3.50
N TRP A 228 -8.86 16.75 -4.29
CA TRP A 228 -8.35 15.91 -5.38
C TRP A 228 -8.28 16.66 -6.72
N GLU A 229 -7.69 16.00 -7.73
CA GLU A 229 -7.72 16.48 -9.11
C GLU A 229 -9.15 16.41 -9.67
N ASN A 230 -9.49 17.33 -10.58
CA ASN A 230 -10.85 17.64 -11.00
C ASN A 230 -11.73 16.48 -11.50
N ASN A 231 -11.16 15.37 -11.93
CA ASN A 231 -11.91 14.24 -12.46
C ASN A 231 -11.67 12.93 -11.69
N PHE A 232 -10.98 12.97 -10.56
CA PHE A 232 -10.72 11.77 -9.77
C PHE A 232 -11.92 11.49 -8.85
N TYR A 233 -12.54 10.33 -9.00
CA TYR A 233 -13.68 9.87 -8.19
C TYR A 233 -13.35 8.54 -7.51
N SER A 234 -13.85 8.37 -6.30
CA SER A 234 -13.67 7.17 -5.51
C SER A 234 -14.95 6.82 -4.74
N VAL A 235 -14.88 5.79 -3.92
CA VAL A 235 -15.92 5.43 -2.95
C VAL A 235 -15.59 6.07 -1.60
N ILE A 236 -16.61 6.22 -0.71
CA ILE A 236 -16.53 6.86 0.60
C ILE A 236 -15.54 6.12 1.50
N ALA A 237 -14.71 6.85 2.24
CA ALA A 237 -13.72 6.27 3.14
C ALA A 237 -13.34 7.23 4.26
N GLY A 238 -13.25 6.73 5.51
CA GLY A 238 -12.80 7.51 6.64
C GLY A 238 -12.19 6.70 7.76
N TYR A 239 -11.57 7.35 8.73
CA TYR A 239 -10.92 6.69 9.85
C TYR A 239 -11.94 6.20 10.90
N VAL A 240 -11.62 5.07 11.50
CA VAL A 240 -12.37 4.56 12.65
C VAL A 240 -11.97 5.35 13.89
N GLU A 241 -12.94 5.87 14.60
CA GLU A 241 -12.71 6.63 15.82
C GLU A 241 -12.48 5.74 17.05
N ALA A 242 -11.89 6.31 18.10
CA ALA A 242 -11.57 5.58 19.32
C ALA A 242 -12.86 5.07 20.02
N GLY A 243 -13.00 3.76 20.10
CA GLY A 243 -14.15 3.10 20.71
C GLY A 243 -15.30 2.81 19.75
N GLU A 244 -15.13 3.12 18.47
CA GLU A 244 -16.12 2.87 17.43
C GLU A 244 -15.97 1.47 16.83
N SER A 245 -17.09 0.85 16.43
CA SER A 245 -17.05 -0.38 15.60
C SER A 245 -16.86 -0.03 14.12
N LEU A 246 -16.41 -1.02 13.33
CA LEU A 246 -16.21 -0.81 11.89
C LEU A 246 -17.51 -0.47 11.16
N GLU A 247 -18.60 -1.14 11.54
CA GLU A 247 -19.92 -0.89 10.98
C GLU A 247 -20.43 0.52 11.41
N GLY A 248 -20.14 0.92 12.66
CA GLY A 248 -20.43 2.27 13.16
C GLY A 248 -19.71 3.34 12.34
N ALA A 249 -18.42 3.13 12.06
CA ALA A 249 -17.64 4.03 11.23
C ALA A 249 -18.19 4.14 9.80
N VAL A 250 -18.65 3.03 9.20
CA VAL A 250 -19.32 3.09 7.89
C VAL A 250 -20.57 3.96 7.93
N HIS A 251 -21.44 3.77 8.93
CA HIS A 251 -22.66 4.57 9.06
C HIS A 251 -22.36 6.05 9.29
N ARG A 252 -21.40 6.36 10.15
CA ARG A 252 -21.00 7.74 10.46
C ARG A 252 -20.41 8.44 9.23
N GLU A 253 -19.37 7.87 8.60
CA GLU A 253 -18.70 8.48 7.44
C GLU A 253 -19.66 8.69 6.25
N VAL A 254 -20.53 7.72 5.98
CA VAL A 254 -21.56 7.86 4.94
C VAL A 254 -22.58 8.94 5.29
N GLY A 255 -22.96 9.03 6.57
CA GLY A 255 -23.85 10.07 7.07
C GLY A 255 -23.23 11.47 7.01
N GLU A 256 -21.97 11.60 7.40
CA GLU A 256 -21.23 12.87 7.43
C GLU A 256 -20.89 13.37 6.03
N GLU A 257 -20.27 12.55 5.18
CA GLU A 257 -19.78 12.99 3.87
C GLU A 257 -20.90 13.20 2.83
N VAL A 258 -21.94 12.35 2.84
CA VAL A 258 -22.97 12.33 1.79
C VAL A 258 -24.41 12.33 2.31
N GLY A 259 -24.65 12.38 3.62
CA GLY A 259 -25.99 12.48 4.22
C GLY A 259 -26.88 11.26 3.97
N LEU A 260 -26.32 10.10 3.69
CA LEU A 260 -27.08 8.90 3.39
C LEU A 260 -27.20 7.98 4.60
N GLU A 261 -28.35 7.31 4.70
CA GLU A 261 -28.54 6.15 5.56
C GLU A 261 -28.32 4.87 4.77
N VAL A 262 -27.48 3.99 5.28
CA VAL A 262 -27.16 2.69 4.63
C VAL A 262 -27.57 1.53 5.51
N ASP A 263 -27.89 0.42 4.87
CA ASP A 263 -28.11 -0.87 5.51
C ASP A 263 -27.30 -1.97 4.82
N GLU A 264 -27.46 -3.21 5.22
CA GLU A 264 -26.73 -4.37 4.68
C GLU A 264 -25.21 -4.15 4.62
N VAL A 265 -24.63 -3.48 5.61
CA VAL A 265 -23.17 -3.27 5.71
C VAL A 265 -22.48 -4.63 5.82
N ARG A 266 -21.64 -4.98 4.84
CA ARG A 266 -20.96 -6.27 4.75
C ARG A 266 -19.48 -6.10 4.50
N TYR A 267 -18.65 -6.66 5.38
CA TYR A 267 -17.21 -6.72 5.15
C TYR A 267 -16.86 -7.57 3.92
N LEU A 268 -15.99 -7.08 3.07
CA LEU A 268 -15.54 -7.75 1.87
C LEU A 268 -14.07 -8.16 1.94
N THR A 269 -13.19 -7.23 2.28
CA THR A 269 -11.75 -7.43 2.22
C THR A 269 -11.01 -6.36 3.03
N SER A 270 -9.67 -6.52 3.20
CA SER A 270 -8.82 -5.48 3.78
C SER A 270 -7.52 -5.33 3.01
N GLN A 271 -6.88 -4.18 3.15
CA GLN A 271 -5.61 -3.88 2.52
C GLN A 271 -4.74 -3.01 3.43
N PRO A 272 -3.48 -3.43 3.76
CA PRO A 272 -2.49 -2.51 4.30
C PRO A 272 -2.22 -1.40 3.29
N TRP A 273 -2.30 -0.15 3.76
CA TRP A 273 -2.12 1.02 2.92
C TRP A 273 -1.17 2.01 3.58
N PRO A 274 0.15 1.97 3.27
CA PRO A 274 1.16 2.79 3.93
C PRO A 274 1.14 4.25 3.47
N TYR A 275 -0.04 4.89 3.55
CA TYR A 275 -0.27 6.29 3.15
C TYR A 275 -1.19 7.01 4.15
N PRO A 276 -0.67 7.41 5.35
CA PRO A 276 0.67 7.09 5.84
C PRO A 276 0.82 5.70 6.43
N ARG A 277 -0.22 5.12 7.09
CA ARG A 277 -0.17 3.82 7.80
C ARG A 277 -1.54 3.20 8.00
N SER A 278 -2.44 3.37 7.04
CA SER A 278 -3.80 2.85 7.16
C SER A 278 -3.87 1.34 7.01
N LEU A 279 -4.78 0.72 7.76
CA LEU A 279 -5.34 -0.57 7.43
C LEU A 279 -6.74 -0.31 6.88
N MET A 280 -6.87 -0.38 5.56
CA MET A 280 -8.16 -0.18 4.89
C MET A 280 -9.04 -1.42 5.03
N LEU A 281 -10.29 -1.23 5.45
CA LEU A 281 -11.29 -2.27 5.68
C LEU A 281 -12.45 -2.01 4.73
N GLY A 282 -12.56 -2.86 3.70
CA GLY A 282 -13.48 -2.71 2.58
C GLY A 282 -14.84 -3.32 2.86
N PHE A 283 -15.88 -2.54 2.62
CA PHE A 283 -17.27 -2.91 2.81
C PHE A 283 -18.10 -2.70 1.54
N SER A 284 -19.23 -3.38 1.47
CA SER A 284 -20.37 -3.01 0.65
C SER A 284 -21.52 -2.62 1.55
N ALA A 285 -22.36 -1.67 1.08
CA ALA A 285 -23.58 -1.27 1.75
C ALA A 285 -24.67 -0.94 0.73
N ARG A 286 -25.92 -0.91 1.19
CA ARG A 286 -27.08 -0.52 0.37
C ARG A 286 -27.73 0.73 0.93
N CYS A 287 -28.14 1.61 0.01
CA CYS A 287 -28.91 2.79 0.31
C CYS A 287 -30.31 2.66 -0.31
N ARG A 288 -31.36 2.95 0.47
CA ARG A 288 -32.75 2.94 0.01
C ARG A 288 -33.17 4.25 -0.62
N THR A 289 -32.64 5.35 -0.11
CA THR A 289 -33.00 6.70 -0.55
C THR A 289 -31.81 7.34 -1.25
N PRO A 290 -31.83 7.48 -2.59
CA PRO A 290 -30.64 7.90 -3.35
C PRO A 290 -30.38 9.41 -3.31
N TYR A 291 -31.05 10.16 -2.46
CA TYR A 291 -30.88 11.63 -2.31
C TYR A 291 -29.80 11.90 -1.27
N PHE A 292 -28.64 12.38 -1.72
CA PHE A 292 -27.52 12.73 -0.87
C PHE A 292 -27.45 14.24 -0.60
N ILE A 293 -26.87 14.59 0.54
CA ILE A 293 -26.53 15.95 0.95
C ILE A 293 -25.05 15.95 1.25
N LEU A 294 -24.27 16.71 0.46
CA LEU A 294 -22.82 16.70 0.57
C LEU A 294 -22.34 17.58 1.74
N ASP A 295 -21.35 17.11 2.47
CA ASP A 295 -20.49 18.00 3.23
C ASP A 295 -19.48 18.64 2.26
N GLU A 296 -19.78 19.87 1.81
CA GLU A 296 -18.98 20.59 0.84
C GLU A 296 -17.53 20.89 1.32
N ALA A 297 -17.25 20.75 2.62
CA ALA A 297 -15.91 20.90 3.16
C ALA A 297 -14.99 19.74 2.71
N GLU A 298 -15.53 18.55 2.53
CA GLU A 298 -14.80 17.35 2.13
C GLU A 298 -15.19 16.86 0.73
N ILE A 299 -16.48 16.73 0.44
CA ILE A 299 -17.01 16.19 -0.82
C ILE A 299 -17.72 17.30 -1.61
N ASP A 300 -17.13 17.74 -2.69
CA ASP A 300 -17.72 18.78 -3.54
C ASP A 300 -18.63 18.23 -4.66
N ARG A 301 -18.49 16.97 -5.01
CA ARG A 301 -19.32 16.30 -6.03
C ARG A 301 -19.54 14.83 -5.71
N ALA A 302 -20.75 14.36 -5.97
CA ALA A 302 -21.09 12.94 -5.95
C ALA A 302 -22.06 12.59 -7.07
N LEU A 303 -22.03 11.34 -7.51
CA LEU A 303 -22.93 10.86 -8.57
C LEU A 303 -23.24 9.38 -8.40
N TRP A 304 -24.48 9.01 -8.73
CA TRP A 304 -24.86 7.63 -8.90
C TRP A 304 -24.60 7.19 -10.35
N VAL A 305 -23.91 6.07 -10.53
CA VAL A 305 -23.61 5.52 -11.85
C VAL A 305 -24.07 4.08 -11.96
N SER A 306 -24.72 3.74 -13.07
CA SER A 306 -24.88 2.35 -13.50
C SER A 306 -23.55 1.80 -14.02
N ARG A 307 -23.44 0.47 -14.15
CA ARG A 307 -22.23 -0.15 -14.71
C ARG A 307 -21.87 0.37 -16.10
N ALA A 308 -22.89 0.59 -16.94
CA ALA A 308 -22.69 1.10 -18.30
C ALA A 308 -22.18 2.56 -18.28
N GLU A 309 -22.83 3.43 -17.51
CA GLU A 309 -22.43 4.82 -17.36
C GLU A 309 -21.02 4.95 -16.75
N PHE A 310 -20.69 4.13 -15.76
CA PHE A 310 -19.34 4.11 -15.19
C PHE A 310 -18.29 3.84 -16.27
N MET A 311 -18.49 2.79 -17.08
CA MET A 311 -17.55 2.43 -18.14
C MET A 311 -17.44 3.50 -19.22
N GLU A 312 -18.55 4.16 -19.58
CA GLU A 312 -18.57 5.26 -20.54
C GLU A 312 -17.83 6.51 -20.02
N LEU A 313 -18.07 6.88 -18.75
CA LEU A 313 -17.38 8.02 -18.10
C LEU A 313 -15.88 7.80 -17.97
N VAL A 314 -15.44 6.56 -17.66
CA VAL A 314 -14.02 6.18 -17.64
C VAL A 314 -13.43 6.24 -19.04
N ALA A 315 -14.07 5.63 -20.04
CA ALA A 315 -13.58 5.59 -21.42
C ALA A 315 -13.47 6.99 -22.04
N SER A 316 -14.43 7.89 -21.74
CA SER A 316 -14.41 9.28 -22.18
C SER A 316 -13.52 10.21 -21.33
N ARG A 317 -12.85 9.67 -20.29
CA ARG A 317 -12.01 10.42 -19.33
C ARG A 317 -12.75 11.52 -18.56
N GLN A 318 -14.06 11.44 -18.47
CA GLN A 318 -14.86 12.35 -17.63
C GLN A 318 -14.67 12.02 -16.14
N ILE A 319 -14.39 10.76 -15.81
CA ILE A 319 -13.94 10.35 -14.49
C ILE A 319 -12.62 9.57 -14.59
N SER A 320 -11.76 9.77 -13.59
CA SER A 320 -10.56 8.97 -13.35
C SER A 320 -10.81 8.08 -12.13
N PRO A 321 -10.92 6.75 -12.30
CA PRO A 321 -11.16 5.83 -11.19
C PRO A 321 -9.88 5.62 -10.37
N PRO A 322 -9.99 5.05 -9.15
CA PRO A 322 -8.84 4.67 -8.33
C PRO A 322 -7.90 3.70 -9.05
N GLY A 323 -6.60 3.87 -8.83
CA GLY A 323 -5.58 3.02 -9.44
C GLY A 323 -5.69 1.54 -9.03
N PRO A 324 -5.20 0.59 -9.85
CA PRO A 324 -5.37 -0.85 -9.65
C PRO A 324 -4.66 -1.38 -8.41
N SER A 325 -3.75 -0.61 -7.81
CA SER A 325 -3.10 -0.98 -6.54
C SER A 325 -3.99 -0.74 -5.32
N THR A 326 -5.17 -0.13 -5.48
CA THR A 326 -6.01 0.34 -4.36
C THR A 326 -7.16 -0.61 -4.07
N ILE A 327 -7.56 -0.70 -2.79
CA ILE A 327 -8.77 -1.41 -2.39
C ILE A 327 -10.04 -0.78 -3.00
N ALA A 328 -10.05 0.55 -3.22
CA ALA A 328 -11.16 1.24 -3.88
C ALA A 328 -11.42 0.69 -5.28
N SER A 329 -10.37 0.48 -6.10
CA SER A 329 -10.49 -0.17 -7.41
C SER A 329 -11.08 -1.58 -7.26
N ASN A 330 -10.61 -2.36 -6.29
CA ASN A 330 -11.10 -3.71 -6.03
C ASN A 330 -12.59 -3.73 -5.64
N LEU A 331 -13.06 -2.80 -4.81
CA LEU A 331 -14.46 -2.68 -4.43
C LEU A 331 -15.34 -2.31 -5.63
N ILE A 332 -14.88 -1.36 -6.47
CA ILE A 332 -15.59 -0.97 -7.70
C ILE A 332 -15.64 -2.14 -8.68
N GLU A 333 -14.54 -2.86 -8.90
CA GLU A 333 -14.48 -4.04 -9.77
C GLU A 333 -15.38 -5.18 -9.26
N ASN A 334 -15.46 -5.35 -7.94
CA ASN A 334 -16.37 -6.33 -7.35
C ASN A 334 -17.85 -5.99 -7.62
N TRP A 335 -18.24 -4.70 -7.48
CA TRP A 335 -19.58 -4.25 -7.87
C TRP A 335 -19.78 -4.35 -9.38
N LEU A 336 -18.82 -3.93 -10.20
CA LEU A 336 -18.89 -3.96 -11.67
C LEU A 336 -19.00 -5.38 -12.20
N GLY A 337 -18.39 -6.36 -11.53
CA GLY A 337 -18.33 -7.78 -11.92
C GLY A 337 -17.24 -8.09 -12.95
N CYS A 338 -16.40 -7.11 -13.31
CA CYS A 338 -15.27 -7.25 -14.22
C CYS A 338 -14.18 -6.18 -13.87
N PRO A 339 -12.96 -6.35 -14.39
CA PRO A 339 -11.91 -5.34 -14.26
C PRO A 339 -12.30 -4.01 -14.90
N ILE A 340 -11.82 -2.91 -14.31
CA ILE A 340 -11.96 -1.56 -14.88
C ILE A 340 -11.04 -1.46 -16.10
N ILE A 341 -11.61 -1.23 -17.29
CA ILE A 341 -10.85 -0.97 -18.52
C ILE A 341 -10.54 0.52 -18.56
N ARG A 342 -9.26 0.87 -18.51
CA ARG A 342 -8.78 2.26 -18.52
C ARG A 342 -8.30 2.65 -19.93
N PRO A 343 -8.43 3.94 -20.34
CA PRO A 343 -8.01 4.37 -21.67
C PRO A 343 -6.55 4.07 -22.02
N GLU A 344 -5.67 4.01 -21.03
CA GLU A 344 -4.26 3.64 -21.17
C GLU A 344 -4.05 2.15 -21.42
N ASP A 345 -4.98 1.30 -21.04
CA ASP A 345 -4.89 -0.16 -21.26
C ASP A 345 -5.07 -0.54 -22.76
N HIS A 346 -5.59 0.38 -23.56
CA HIS A 346 -5.77 0.19 -25.01
C HIS A 346 -4.51 0.46 -25.86
N ASN A 347 -3.43 0.96 -25.23
CA ASN A 347 -2.16 1.24 -25.91
C ASN A 347 -1.11 0.14 -25.67
N LEU A 348 -1.51 -1.01 -25.15
CA LEU A 348 -0.73 -2.23 -25.00
C LEU A 348 -1.18 -3.26 -26.03
#